data_9efaf645a934820be89589c0121a4123
#
_entry.id   9efaf645a934820be89589c0121a4123
#
_cell.length_a   1.000
_cell.length_b   1.000
_cell.length_c   1.000
_cell.angle_alpha   90.00
_cell.angle_beta   90.00
_cell.angle_gamma   90.00
#
_symmetry.space_group_name_H-M   'P 1'
#
loop_
_entity.id
_entity.type
_entity.pdbx_description
1 polymer ?
#
loop_
_entity_poly.entity_id
_entity_poly.type
_entity_poly.pdbx_seq_one_letter_code
_entity_poly.pdbx_strand_id
1 'polypeptide(L)'
;MGENNTVRGLSRNSIITGSQNEIANGVNNTKVSGTLGEAIADNSIVLGGNAPEDALGQRQSIHLMFGLQTTQGSVKSSYLNNTVGSYLTIPENTVMYFHANIIAVRVGGTGTGSAGDFASFVERGVVINKSGTVSITRERDAIKSSGTTTGWAPTVSLTTGGQLKVNVKGATNVTVEWCSDMILTQIKTGVTL
;
A
#
# COMPACT_ATOMS: atom_id res chain seq x y z
N MET A 1 8.88 5.62 24.19
CA MET A 1 7.95 6.76 24.40
C MET A 1 8.72 8.02 24.07
N GLY A 2 8.09 9.05 23.59
CA GLY A 2 8.72 10.30 23.17
C GLY A 2 7.82 11.47 23.51
N GLU A 3 8.12 12.65 22.96
CA GLU A 3 7.42 13.89 23.28
C GLU A 3 6.48 14.33 22.17
N ASN A 4 5.37 14.98 22.55
CA ASN A 4 4.42 15.61 21.62
C ASN A 4 3.82 14.69 20.55
N ASN A 5 3.64 13.40 20.87
CA ASN A 5 2.96 12.47 19.97
C ASN A 5 1.44 12.57 20.12
N THR A 6 0.71 12.46 19.03
CA THR A 6 -0.76 12.58 18.99
C THR A 6 -1.42 11.34 18.38
N VAL A 7 -2.44 10.82 19.06
CA VAL A 7 -3.36 9.82 18.50
C VAL A 7 -4.73 10.48 18.40
N ARG A 8 -5.27 10.58 17.17
CA ARG A 8 -6.56 11.27 16.95
C ARG A 8 -7.75 10.32 17.01
N GLY A 9 -8.76 10.76 17.72
CA GLY A 9 -10.12 10.23 17.68
C GLY A 9 -10.24 8.73 17.95
N LEU A 10 -10.80 7.99 17.00
CA LEU A 10 -11.18 6.58 17.12
C LEU A 10 -10.05 5.57 16.76
N SER A 11 -8.81 6.02 16.66
CA SER A 11 -7.68 5.15 16.34
C SER A 11 -7.40 4.13 17.45
N ARG A 12 -7.11 2.88 17.08
CA ARG A 12 -6.95 1.76 18.02
C ARG A 12 -5.75 0.88 17.64
N ASN A 13 -5.26 0.10 18.61
CA ASN A 13 -4.22 -0.91 18.42
C ASN A 13 -2.96 -0.37 17.72
N SER A 14 -2.54 0.83 18.11
CA SER A 14 -1.46 1.54 17.45
C SER A 14 -0.35 1.90 18.42
N ILE A 15 0.88 2.01 17.92
CA ILE A 15 2.09 2.29 18.69
C ILE A 15 2.77 3.53 18.11
N ILE A 16 3.08 4.49 18.96
CA ILE A 16 3.91 5.65 18.61
C ILE A 16 5.20 5.64 19.43
N THR A 17 6.32 5.86 18.76
CA THR A 17 7.64 6.08 19.37
C THR A 17 8.36 7.23 18.69
N GLY A 18 9.16 7.98 19.42
CA GLY A 18 9.83 9.18 18.90
C GLY A 18 9.06 10.46 19.23
N SER A 19 9.18 11.51 18.44
CA SER A 19 8.63 12.82 18.78
C SER A 19 7.80 13.44 17.67
N GLN A 20 6.76 14.20 18.06
CA GLN A 20 5.92 14.96 17.15
C GLN A 20 5.22 14.10 16.05
N ASN A 21 5.01 12.83 16.33
CA ASN A 21 4.32 11.92 15.40
C ASN A 21 2.81 11.97 15.60
N GLU A 22 2.07 11.62 14.55
CA GLU A 22 0.61 11.57 14.61
C GLU A 22 0.05 10.27 14.00
N ILE A 23 -1.02 9.75 14.62
CA ILE A 23 -1.91 8.77 14.01
C ILE A 23 -3.22 9.49 13.70
N ALA A 24 -3.58 9.53 12.42
CA ALA A 24 -4.78 10.20 11.95
C ALA A 24 -6.06 9.54 12.50
N ASN A 25 -7.16 10.29 12.52
CA ASN A 25 -8.43 9.82 13.05
C ASN A 25 -8.94 8.56 12.33
N GLY A 26 -9.31 7.54 13.10
CA GLY A 26 -9.85 6.28 12.60
C GLY A 26 -8.81 5.32 12.01
N VAL A 27 -7.53 5.66 12.03
CA VAL A 27 -6.43 4.80 11.54
C VAL A 27 -6.03 3.80 12.64
N ASN A 28 -6.00 2.52 12.30
CA ASN A 28 -5.84 1.43 13.26
C ASN A 28 -4.67 0.51 12.91
N ASN A 29 -4.20 -0.24 13.92
CA ASN A 29 -3.15 -1.26 13.77
C ASN A 29 -1.87 -0.70 13.16
N THR A 30 -1.46 0.50 13.56
CA THR A 30 -0.31 1.19 12.97
C THR A 30 0.86 1.28 13.94
N LYS A 31 2.04 1.40 13.38
CA LYS A 31 3.26 1.75 14.13
C LYS A 31 3.87 2.99 13.49
N VAL A 32 4.06 4.04 14.30
CA VAL A 32 4.78 5.24 13.88
C VAL A 32 6.05 5.38 14.70
N SER A 33 7.17 5.66 14.07
CA SER A 33 8.45 5.91 14.73
C SER A 33 9.22 7.03 14.03
N GLY A 34 10.21 7.59 14.73
CA GLY A 34 11.00 8.72 14.23
C GLY A 34 10.44 10.07 14.68
N THR A 35 10.52 11.06 13.82
CA THR A 35 10.07 12.42 14.11
C THR A 35 9.17 12.91 12.99
N LEU A 36 8.05 13.56 13.33
CA LEU A 36 7.08 14.12 12.40
C LEU A 36 6.45 13.10 11.42
N GLY A 37 6.39 11.81 11.81
CA GLY A 37 5.70 10.77 11.05
C GLY A 37 4.17 10.88 11.19
N GLU A 38 3.43 10.70 10.10
CA GLU A 38 1.98 10.73 10.06
C GLU A 38 1.43 9.41 9.51
N ALA A 39 0.75 8.62 10.34
CA ALA A 39 0.03 7.42 9.87
C ALA A 39 -1.35 7.83 9.33
N ILE A 40 -1.56 7.57 8.05
CA ILE A 40 -2.78 7.92 7.30
C ILE A 40 -3.52 6.71 6.73
N ALA A 41 -3.04 5.51 7.01
CA ALA A 41 -3.64 4.26 6.54
C ALA A 41 -3.54 3.16 7.59
N ASP A 42 -4.56 2.31 7.66
CA ASP A 42 -4.59 1.12 8.51
C ASP A 42 -3.45 0.15 8.19
N ASN A 43 -3.03 -0.63 9.19
CA ASN A 43 -1.98 -1.63 9.08
C ASN A 43 -0.66 -1.11 8.51
N SER A 44 -0.35 0.17 8.72
CA SER A 44 0.87 0.79 8.24
C SER A 44 1.99 0.77 9.27
N ILE A 45 3.22 0.70 8.78
CA ILE A 45 4.40 1.06 9.55
C ILE A 45 4.95 2.33 8.93
N VAL A 46 5.06 3.39 9.73
CA VAL A 46 5.54 4.70 9.29
C VAL A 46 6.85 5.02 10.00
N LEU A 47 7.85 5.36 9.21
CA LEU A 47 9.10 5.94 9.69
C LEU A 47 9.12 7.41 9.30
N GLY A 48 8.91 8.28 10.26
CA GLY A 48 9.06 9.73 10.10
C GLY A 48 10.52 10.07 9.94
N GLY A 49 10.81 10.87 8.92
CA GLY A 49 12.12 11.48 8.70
C GLY A 49 11.94 12.98 8.66
N ASN A 50 12.90 13.71 9.18
CA ASN A 50 12.80 15.15 9.20
C ASN A 50 14.09 15.82 8.74
N ALA A 51 13.93 16.96 8.11
CA ALA A 51 14.92 18.02 8.05
C ALA A 51 14.47 19.15 8.99
N PRO A 52 15.37 20.08 9.36
CA PRO A 52 14.94 21.28 10.06
C PRO A 52 13.75 21.93 9.35
N GLU A 53 12.74 22.38 10.11
CA GLU A 53 11.54 23.06 9.62
C GLU A 53 10.52 22.21 8.86
N ASP A 54 10.68 20.88 8.83
CA ASP A 54 9.67 19.98 8.24
C ASP A 54 8.34 20.06 8.99
N ALA A 55 7.26 19.95 8.22
CA ALA A 55 5.91 19.75 8.75
C ALA A 55 5.61 18.25 8.95
N LEU A 56 4.55 17.97 9.71
CA LEU A 56 4.05 16.62 9.95
C LEU A 56 3.79 15.87 8.62
N GLY A 57 4.32 14.66 8.53
CA GLY A 57 4.20 13.81 7.34
C GLY A 57 4.94 14.33 6.10
N GLN A 58 5.79 15.36 6.23
CA GLN A 58 6.46 15.97 5.08
C GLN A 58 7.45 15.02 4.43
N ARG A 59 8.28 14.34 5.21
CA ARG A 59 9.19 13.27 4.75
C ARG A 59 8.95 12.02 5.58
N GLN A 60 8.60 10.94 4.90
CA GLN A 60 8.41 9.67 5.60
C GLN A 60 8.50 8.48 4.66
N SER A 61 8.78 7.32 5.24
CA SER A 61 8.58 6.03 4.61
C SER A 61 7.32 5.38 5.19
N ILE A 62 6.46 4.84 4.33
CA ILE A 62 5.23 4.14 4.71
C ILE A 62 5.32 2.72 4.17
N HIS A 63 5.12 1.73 5.04
CA HIS A 63 5.10 0.32 4.69
C HIS A 63 3.67 -0.20 4.83
N LEU A 64 3.14 -0.78 3.76
CA LEU A 64 1.76 -1.27 3.66
C LEU A 64 1.73 -2.70 3.16
N MET A 65 0.78 -3.48 3.65
CA MET A 65 0.51 -4.81 3.15
C MET A 65 -0.91 -4.92 2.65
N PHE A 66 -1.06 -5.37 1.40
CA PHE A 66 -2.36 -5.67 0.78
C PHE A 66 -2.49 -7.18 0.59
N GLY A 67 -3.69 -7.69 0.80
CA GLY A 67 -3.99 -9.10 0.61
C GLY A 67 -5.32 -9.32 -0.07
N LEU A 68 -5.45 -10.44 -0.80
CA LEU A 68 -6.70 -10.89 -1.39
C LEU A 68 -6.60 -12.34 -1.83
N GLN A 69 -7.71 -13.08 -1.75
CA GLN A 69 -7.90 -14.35 -2.45
C GLN A 69 -8.75 -14.14 -3.71
N THR A 70 -8.34 -14.70 -4.84
CA THR A 70 -9.14 -14.74 -6.08
C THR A 70 -9.50 -16.17 -6.45
N THR A 71 -10.70 -16.35 -7.03
CA THR A 71 -11.17 -17.64 -7.58
C THR A 71 -11.60 -17.49 -9.04
N GLN A 72 -11.45 -16.29 -9.60
CA GLN A 72 -11.94 -15.90 -10.92
C GLN A 72 -10.83 -15.25 -11.75
N GLY A 73 -10.98 -15.28 -13.07
CA GLY A 73 -10.12 -14.57 -14.02
C GLY A 73 -10.40 -13.07 -14.15
N SER A 74 -11.32 -12.51 -13.36
CA SER A 74 -11.61 -11.07 -13.36
C SER A 74 -10.64 -10.32 -12.45
N VAL A 75 -10.41 -9.04 -12.78
CA VAL A 75 -9.61 -8.14 -11.92
C VAL A 75 -10.35 -7.85 -10.63
N LYS A 76 -9.65 -7.96 -9.51
CA LYS A 76 -10.12 -7.65 -8.16
C LYS A 76 -9.15 -6.70 -7.47
N SER A 77 -9.67 -5.82 -6.61
CA SER A 77 -8.85 -4.96 -5.77
C SER A 77 -8.48 -5.66 -4.47
N SER A 78 -7.20 -5.65 -4.13
CA SER A 78 -6.71 -6.02 -2.80
C SER A 78 -6.98 -4.88 -1.82
N TYR A 79 -7.13 -5.20 -0.55
CA TYR A 79 -7.51 -4.24 0.48
C TYR A 79 -6.47 -4.19 1.59
N LEU A 80 -6.35 -3.02 2.21
CA LEU A 80 -5.71 -2.87 3.52
C LEU A 80 -6.64 -3.43 4.61
N ASN A 81 -6.05 -4.02 5.65
CA ASN A 81 -6.78 -4.49 6.84
C ASN A 81 -7.99 -5.40 6.53
N ASN A 82 -7.96 -6.15 5.42
CA ASN A 82 -9.04 -7.04 5.00
C ASN A 82 -10.43 -6.35 4.95
N THR A 83 -10.46 -5.04 4.77
CA THR A 83 -11.69 -4.23 4.73
C THR A 83 -11.95 -3.75 3.32
N VAL A 84 -13.09 -4.15 2.75
CA VAL A 84 -13.49 -3.73 1.40
C VAL A 84 -13.52 -2.21 1.30
N GLY A 85 -12.81 -1.67 0.30
CA GLY A 85 -12.71 -0.23 0.07
C GLY A 85 -11.65 0.49 0.91
N SER A 86 -10.86 -0.23 1.71
CA SER A 86 -9.72 0.36 2.42
C SER A 86 -8.52 0.46 1.49
N TYR A 87 -8.17 1.69 1.10
CA TYR A 87 -7.08 2.05 0.20
C TYR A 87 -6.25 3.20 0.76
N LEU A 88 -5.09 3.46 0.20
CA LEU A 88 -4.27 4.59 0.62
C LEU A 88 -4.74 5.89 -0.05
N THR A 89 -5.20 6.83 0.74
CA THR A 89 -5.44 8.21 0.28
C THR A 89 -4.11 8.94 0.15
N ILE A 90 -3.88 9.58 -1.00
CA ILE A 90 -2.67 10.37 -1.25
C ILE A 90 -2.93 11.81 -0.80
N PRO A 91 -2.23 12.34 0.21
CA PRO A 91 -2.40 13.72 0.64
C PRO A 91 -2.13 14.72 -0.50
N GLU A 92 -2.78 15.87 -0.46
CA GLU A 92 -2.53 16.93 -1.44
C GLU A 92 -1.08 17.42 -1.42
N ASN A 93 -0.61 17.88 -2.56
CA ASN A 93 0.75 18.38 -2.78
C ASN A 93 1.83 17.37 -2.33
N THR A 94 1.61 16.10 -2.68
CA THR A 94 2.48 14.99 -2.29
C THR A 94 2.99 14.25 -3.51
N VAL A 95 4.28 13.90 -3.46
CA VAL A 95 4.92 12.95 -4.36
C VAL A 95 5.33 11.72 -3.56
N MET A 96 4.93 10.54 -4.01
CA MET A 96 5.35 9.27 -3.42
C MET A 96 5.98 8.39 -4.49
N TYR A 97 7.21 7.94 -4.25
CA TYR A 97 7.76 6.78 -4.95
C TYR A 97 7.27 5.53 -4.24
N PHE A 98 6.77 4.55 -4.99
CA PHE A 98 6.40 3.24 -4.44
C PHE A 98 7.22 2.11 -5.06
N HIS A 99 7.45 1.08 -4.24
CA HIS A 99 8.01 -0.20 -4.65
C HIS A 99 7.17 -1.30 -4.00
N ALA A 100 6.54 -2.13 -4.82
CA ALA A 100 5.67 -3.21 -4.39
C ALA A 100 6.24 -4.57 -4.80
N ASN A 101 6.52 -5.43 -3.83
CA ASN A 101 6.82 -6.83 -4.02
C ASN A 101 5.52 -7.63 -3.95
N ILE A 102 5.19 -8.34 -5.00
CA ILE A 102 3.89 -9.03 -5.12
C ILE A 102 4.13 -10.50 -5.36
N ILE A 103 3.52 -11.34 -4.54
CA ILE A 103 3.54 -12.79 -4.70
C ILE A 103 2.12 -13.33 -4.81
N ALA A 104 1.97 -14.32 -5.66
CA ALA A 104 0.73 -15.06 -5.89
C ALA A 104 1.00 -16.55 -5.79
N VAL A 105 0.17 -17.28 -5.04
CA VAL A 105 0.31 -18.74 -4.88
C VAL A 105 -1.06 -19.39 -5.06
N ARG A 106 -1.12 -20.41 -5.89
CA ARG A 106 -2.30 -21.25 -6.01
C ARG A 106 -2.45 -22.15 -4.80
N VAL A 107 -3.62 -22.10 -4.18
CA VAL A 107 -3.95 -22.92 -3.02
C VAL A 107 -5.08 -23.93 -3.31
N GLY A 108 -5.72 -23.85 -4.50
CA GLY A 108 -6.81 -24.76 -4.84
C GLY A 108 -7.49 -24.44 -6.17
N GLY A 109 -8.72 -24.93 -6.30
CA GLY A 109 -9.56 -24.79 -7.51
C GLY A 109 -9.42 -25.95 -8.49
N THR A 110 -10.38 -26.02 -9.44
CA THR A 110 -10.48 -27.09 -10.45
C THR A 110 -9.90 -26.72 -11.80
N GLY A 111 -9.43 -25.46 -11.96
CA GLY A 111 -8.80 -24.99 -13.19
C GLY A 111 -7.45 -25.64 -13.45
N THR A 112 -6.87 -25.37 -14.63
CA THR A 112 -5.58 -25.93 -15.06
C THR A 112 -4.44 -25.54 -14.13
N GLY A 113 -3.47 -26.45 -13.93
CA GLY A 113 -2.31 -26.30 -13.04
C GLY A 113 -2.45 -27.06 -11.74
N SER A 114 -1.56 -26.84 -10.80
CA SER A 114 -1.47 -27.56 -9.52
C SER A 114 -1.38 -26.62 -8.33
N ALA A 115 -1.81 -27.07 -7.16
CA ALA A 115 -1.54 -26.35 -5.92
C ALA A 115 -0.01 -26.17 -5.75
N GLY A 116 0.39 -24.98 -5.32
CA GLY A 116 1.80 -24.60 -5.26
C GLY A 116 2.33 -23.89 -6.51
N ASP A 117 1.58 -23.81 -7.62
CA ASP A 117 1.93 -22.91 -8.73
C ASP A 117 2.02 -21.48 -8.18
N PHE A 118 3.07 -20.75 -8.56
CA PHE A 118 3.30 -19.40 -8.04
C PHE A 118 3.82 -18.44 -9.09
N ALA A 119 3.58 -17.16 -8.86
CA ALA A 119 4.19 -16.07 -9.61
C ALA A 119 4.60 -14.94 -8.68
N SER A 120 5.71 -14.28 -8.98
CA SER A 120 6.19 -13.11 -8.25
C SER A 120 6.48 -11.97 -9.21
N PHE A 121 6.19 -10.76 -8.73
CA PHE A 121 6.29 -9.53 -9.50
C PHE A 121 6.88 -8.41 -8.64
N VAL A 122 7.54 -7.48 -9.30
CA VAL A 122 7.87 -6.18 -8.74
C VAL A 122 7.13 -5.13 -9.55
N GLU A 123 6.47 -4.21 -8.87
CA GLU A 123 5.91 -3.02 -9.49
C GLU A 123 6.40 -1.77 -8.75
N ARG A 124 6.91 -0.80 -9.50
CA ARG A 124 7.48 0.44 -8.97
C ARG A 124 7.00 1.63 -9.77
N GLY A 125 6.99 2.78 -9.13
CA GLY A 125 6.54 3.99 -9.81
C GLY A 125 6.41 5.18 -8.90
N VAL A 126 5.78 6.21 -9.44
CA VAL A 126 5.52 7.47 -8.74
C VAL A 126 4.03 7.76 -8.78
N VAL A 127 3.47 8.10 -7.64
CA VAL A 127 2.14 8.68 -7.52
C VAL A 127 2.29 10.12 -7.05
N ILE A 128 1.53 11.02 -7.68
CA ILE A 128 1.56 12.45 -7.41
C ILE A 128 0.13 12.92 -7.17
N ASN A 129 -0.09 13.64 -6.07
CA ASN A 129 -1.32 14.42 -5.89
C ASN A 129 -0.99 15.89 -6.03
N LYS A 130 -1.35 16.47 -7.18
CA LYS A 130 -1.20 17.89 -7.47
C LYS A 130 -2.54 18.58 -7.24
N SER A 131 -2.65 19.32 -6.13
CA SER A 131 -3.87 20.10 -5.80
C SER A 131 -5.17 19.31 -5.94
N GLY A 132 -5.21 18.09 -5.41
CA GLY A 132 -6.39 17.21 -5.47
C GLY A 132 -6.47 16.33 -6.72
N THR A 133 -5.65 16.56 -7.75
CA THR A 133 -5.57 15.68 -8.92
C THR A 133 -4.48 14.64 -8.74
N VAL A 134 -4.87 13.36 -8.66
CA VAL A 134 -3.93 12.25 -8.46
C VAL A 134 -3.61 11.57 -9.78
N SER A 135 -2.32 11.38 -10.04
CA SER A 135 -1.80 10.64 -11.19
C SER A 135 -0.77 9.61 -10.77
N ILE A 136 -0.56 8.59 -11.61
CA ILE A 136 0.40 7.50 -11.38
C ILE A 136 1.16 7.17 -12.65
N THR A 137 2.47 6.98 -12.51
CA THR A 137 3.35 6.40 -13.53
C THR A 137 4.02 5.18 -12.92
N ARG A 138 4.09 4.05 -13.65
CA ARG A 138 4.57 2.80 -13.10
C ARG A 138 5.17 1.87 -14.14
N GLU A 139 6.01 0.95 -13.65
CA GLU A 139 6.59 -0.17 -14.37
C GLU A 139 6.35 -1.46 -13.59
N ARG A 140 6.24 -2.58 -14.29
CA ARG A 140 6.07 -3.90 -13.69
C ARG A 140 7.00 -4.91 -14.35
N ASP A 141 7.70 -5.66 -13.50
CA ASP A 141 8.53 -6.79 -13.89
C ASP A 141 7.95 -8.11 -13.34
N ALA A 142 7.84 -9.13 -14.17
CA ALA A 142 7.60 -10.49 -13.74
C ALA A 142 8.96 -11.10 -13.37
N ILE A 143 9.14 -11.47 -12.10
CA ILE A 143 10.44 -11.90 -11.57
C ILE A 143 10.62 -13.39 -11.74
N LYS A 144 9.65 -14.19 -11.26
CA LYS A 144 9.70 -15.64 -11.28
C LYS A 144 8.29 -16.21 -11.30
N SER A 145 8.10 -17.27 -12.06
CA SER A 145 6.90 -18.09 -12.00
C SER A 145 7.25 -19.58 -12.09
N SER A 146 6.40 -20.42 -11.58
CA SER A 146 6.45 -21.86 -11.69
C SER A 146 5.06 -22.41 -11.87
N GLY A 147 4.91 -23.44 -12.70
CA GLY A 147 3.62 -24.04 -13.02
C GLY A 147 2.77 -23.18 -13.96
N THR A 148 1.45 -23.33 -13.85
CA THR A 148 0.47 -22.70 -14.76
C THR A 148 -0.02 -21.38 -14.17
N THR A 149 0.64 -20.28 -14.54
CA THR A 149 0.35 -18.93 -14.03
C THR A 149 -0.03 -17.95 -15.15
N THR A 150 -0.35 -18.45 -16.34
CA THR A 150 -0.73 -17.64 -17.49
C THR A 150 -1.94 -16.76 -17.17
N GLY A 151 -1.82 -15.47 -17.44
CA GLY A 151 -2.88 -14.48 -17.19
C GLY A 151 -2.93 -13.93 -15.77
N TRP A 152 -2.11 -14.44 -14.84
CA TRP A 152 -1.97 -13.83 -13.52
C TRP A 152 -1.26 -12.48 -13.64
N ALA A 153 -1.87 -11.45 -13.11
CA ALA A 153 -1.33 -10.11 -13.27
C ALA A 153 -1.74 -9.20 -12.10
N PRO A 154 -0.80 -8.71 -11.31
CA PRO A 154 -1.04 -7.61 -10.40
C PRO A 154 -0.92 -6.27 -11.13
N THR A 155 -1.45 -5.22 -10.51
CA THR A 155 -1.33 -3.85 -11.02
C THR A 155 -1.58 -2.83 -9.90
N VAL A 156 -0.60 -2.02 -9.57
CA VAL A 156 -0.80 -0.84 -8.72
C VAL A 156 -1.56 0.21 -9.53
N SER A 157 -2.63 0.75 -9.00
CA SER A 157 -3.52 1.66 -9.73
C SER A 157 -4.23 2.63 -8.78
N LEU A 158 -5.00 3.55 -9.35
CA LEU A 158 -5.85 4.45 -8.59
C LEU A 158 -7.32 4.00 -8.62
N THR A 159 -8.05 4.32 -7.55
CA THR A 159 -9.53 4.30 -7.58
C THR A 159 -10.03 5.50 -8.37
N THR A 160 -11.34 5.55 -8.67
CA THR A 160 -11.98 6.74 -9.25
C THR A 160 -11.81 7.97 -8.35
N GLY A 161 -11.70 7.79 -7.04
CA GLY A 161 -11.43 8.86 -6.06
C GLY A 161 -9.95 9.17 -5.83
N GLY A 162 -9.03 8.67 -6.67
CA GLY A 162 -7.60 8.99 -6.57
C GLY A 162 -6.84 8.27 -5.44
N GLN A 163 -7.41 7.25 -4.82
CA GLN A 163 -6.73 6.46 -3.80
C GLN A 163 -5.88 5.36 -4.44
N LEU A 164 -4.70 5.09 -3.88
CA LEU A 164 -3.78 4.04 -4.34
C LEU A 164 -4.25 2.67 -3.86
N LYS A 165 -4.28 1.71 -4.79
CA LYS A 165 -4.67 0.32 -4.56
C LYS A 165 -3.83 -0.65 -5.37
N VAL A 166 -3.85 -1.92 -4.99
CA VAL A 166 -3.30 -3.02 -5.77
C VAL A 166 -4.48 -3.82 -6.34
N ASN A 167 -4.56 -3.91 -7.65
CA ASN A 167 -5.45 -4.83 -8.34
C ASN A 167 -4.70 -6.13 -8.63
N VAL A 168 -5.42 -7.26 -8.58
CA VAL A 168 -4.88 -8.58 -8.94
C VAL A 168 -5.85 -9.30 -9.86
N LYS A 169 -5.30 -10.11 -10.75
CA LYS A 169 -6.06 -10.95 -11.67
C LYS A 169 -5.52 -12.38 -11.59
N GLY A 170 -6.34 -13.30 -11.12
CA GLY A 170 -6.05 -14.74 -11.13
C GLY A 170 -6.50 -15.43 -12.41
N ALA A 171 -6.95 -16.66 -12.30
CA ALA A 171 -7.53 -17.44 -13.38
C ALA A 171 -8.89 -18.03 -12.98
N THR A 172 -9.72 -18.37 -13.96
CA THR A 172 -11.05 -18.95 -13.72
C THR A 172 -10.92 -20.34 -13.08
N ASN A 173 -11.69 -20.57 -12.03
CA ASN A 173 -11.69 -21.82 -11.24
C ASN A 173 -10.33 -22.16 -10.61
N VAL A 174 -9.48 -21.17 -10.38
CA VAL A 174 -8.20 -21.30 -9.66
C VAL A 174 -8.26 -20.42 -8.43
N THR A 175 -8.04 -21.01 -7.27
CA THR A 175 -7.95 -20.25 -6.01
C THR A 175 -6.51 -19.79 -5.81
N VAL A 176 -6.30 -18.48 -5.84
CA VAL A 176 -4.98 -17.84 -5.74
C VAL A 176 -4.99 -16.89 -4.56
N GLU A 177 -4.02 -17.09 -3.65
CA GLU A 177 -3.69 -16.13 -2.59
C GLU A 177 -2.71 -15.10 -3.11
N TRP A 178 -2.99 -13.85 -2.85
CA TRP A 178 -2.17 -12.70 -3.22
C TRP A 178 -1.69 -11.95 -1.99
N CYS A 179 -0.43 -11.63 -1.96
CA CYS A 179 0.18 -10.75 -0.97
C CYS A 179 1.02 -9.70 -1.69
N SER A 180 0.82 -8.43 -1.35
CA SER A 180 1.60 -7.32 -1.88
C SER A 180 2.18 -6.51 -0.72
N ASP A 181 3.49 -6.51 -0.62
CA ASP A 181 4.27 -5.73 0.31
C ASP A 181 4.75 -4.46 -0.40
N MET A 182 4.28 -3.29 0.05
CA MET A 182 4.53 -2.01 -0.59
C MET A 182 5.22 -1.04 0.36
N ILE A 183 6.34 -0.51 -0.10
CA ILE A 183 7.05 0.59 0.57
C ILE A 183 6.89 1.86 -0.26
N LEU A 184 6.47 2.94 0.41
CA LEU A 184 6.37 4.26 -0.19
C LEU A 184 7.38 5.20 0.48
N THR A 185 8.07 5.99 -0.33
CA THR A 185 8.87 7.13 0.13
C THR A 185 8.16 8.40 -0.26
N GLN A 186 7.79 9.20 0.74
CA GLN A 186 6.93 10.36 0.59
C GLN A 186 7.71 11.67 0.77
N ILE A 187 7.40 12.64 -0.09
CA ILE A 187 7.62 14.06 0.16
C ILE A 187 6.28 14.78 -0.05
N LYS A 188 5.80 15.44 1.01
CA LYS A 188 4.66 16.35 0.99
C LYS A 188 5.19 17.77 1.02
N THR A 189 4.75 18.62 0.12
CA THR A 189 5.24 20.00 0.04
C THR A 189 4.25 20.95 0.70
N GLY A 190 4.76 22.04 1.26
CA GLY A 190 3.91 23.15 1.74
C GLY A 190 3.47 24.10 0.62
N VAL A 191 3.90 23.84 -0.61
CA VAL A 191 3.56 24.63 -1.80
C VAL A 191 2.75 23.80 -2.78
N THR A 192 1.96 24.47 -3.60
CA THR A 192 1.20 23.85 -4.70
C THR A 192 2.17 23.23 -5.73
N LEU A 193 2.00 21.95 -6.03
CA LEU A 193 2.74 21.24 -7.06
C LEU A 193 2.25 21.59 -8.48
#